data_4f981387c5710a3d621f6888714f1cff
#
_entry.id   4f981387c5710a3d621f6888714f1cff
#
_cell.length_a   1.000
_cell.length_b   1.000
_cell.length_c   1.000
_cell.angle_alpha   90.00
_cell.angle_beta   90.00
_cell.angle_gamma   90.00
#
_symmetry.space_group_name_H-M   'P 1'
#
loop_
_entity.id
_entity.type
_entity.pdbx_description
1 polymer ?
#
loop_
_entity_poly.entity_id
_entity_poly.type
_entity_poly.pdbx_seq_one_letter_code
_entity_poly.pdbx_strand_id
1 'polypeptide(L)'
;SPASSMRFAGISPEIGLSETQQTLVKNGLRGQVRVQVDGQLKTGRDIILMALLGAEEFGFGTLTLIVLGCVMMRKCNLNTCPLGVTTQDPKLRAHFIGKYEYLVNYFTFLAQEVREYLAEMGYTKLEDIVGHTELILKKEAKDKKTATLDFSRMLNKEQNSCSLYHTVDQRHELDNVLDQQIIRASQAAIERQEEVNLDYAIKNTDRACGTMLSGLIASKYGEAGLPENTINIKFKGSAGQSFGAFLVNGVNFKLEGETND
;
A
#
# COMPACT_ATOMS: atom_id res chain seq x y z
N SER A 1 16.14 2.08 -1.90
CA SER A 1 16.76 2.11 -0.56
C SER A 1 18.25 2.43 -0.66
N PRO A 2 18.85 3.11 0.32
CA PRO A 2 20.29 3.31 0.41
C PRO A 2 21.06 1.98 0.46
N ALA A 3 22.29 1.95 -0.04
CA ALA A 3 23.10 0.73 -0.09
C ALA A 3 23.33 0.11 1.30
N SER A 4 23.44 0.94 2.34
CA SER A 4 23.54 0.48 3.74
C SER A 4 22.30 -0.26 4.20
N SER A 5 21.10 0.25 3.93
CA SER A 5 19.85 -0.40 4.28
C SER A 5 19.68 -1.74 3.55
N MET A 6 20.07 -1.79 2.29
CA MET A 6 20.01 -3.04 1.51
C MET A 6 20.93 -4.14 2.02
N ARG A 7 22.04 -3.76 2.67
CA ARG A 7 23.05 -4.72 3.17
C ARG A 7 22.82 -5.16 4.62
N PHE A 8 22.22 -4.30 5.43
CA PHE A 8 22.24 -4.45 6.88
C PHE A 8 20.87 -4.36 7.55
N ALA A 9 19.80 -4.10 6.79
CA ALA A 9 18.45 -3.99 7.35
C ALA A 9 17.49 -4.97 6.66
N GLY A 10 16.65 -5.62 7.48
CA GLY A 10 15.62 -6.53 7.02
C GLY A 10 16.08 -7.95 6.74
N ILE A 11 15.14 -8.77 6.36
CA ILE A 11 15.30 -10.16 5.94
C ILE A 11 14.75 -10.34 4.53
N SER A 12 14.95 -11.52 3.94
CA SER A 12 14.34 -11.88 2.66
C SER A 12 12.80 -11.79 2.74
N PRO A 13 12.14 -11.18 1.72
CA PRO A 13 10.68 -11.03 1.72
C PRO A 13 9.95 -12.37 1.75
N GLU A 14 10.54 -13.45 1.24
CA GLU A 14 9.97 -14.80 1.28
C GLU A 14 9.75 -15.29 2.71
N ILE A 15 10.69 -14.99 3.62
CA ILE A 15 10.59 -15.37 5.04
C ILE A 15 9.47 -14.57 5.70
N GLY A 16 9.48 -13.25 5.56
CA GLY A 16 8.47 -12.38 6.16
C GLY A 16 7.06 -12.65 5.64
N LEU A 17 6.93 -12.93 4.34
CA LEU A 17 5.66 -13.29 3.72
C LEU A 17 5.12 -14.61 4.27
N SER A 18 5.96 -15.65 4.33
CA SER A 18 5.57 -16.95 4.86
C SER A 18 5.14 -16.87 6.33
N GLU A 19 5.89 -16.16 7.18
CA GLU A 19 5.52 -15.95 8.59
C GLU A 19 4.19 -15.19 8.71
N THR A 20 3.97 -14.18 7.87
CA THR A 20 2.72 -13.42 7.83
C THR A 20 1.54 -14.32 7.45
N GLN A 21 1.67 -15.07 6.36
CA GLN A 21 0.64 -16.00 5.89
C GLN A 21 0.29 -17.02 6.98
N GLN A 22 1.27 -17.71 7.54
CA GLN A 22 1.05 -18.73 8.56
C GLN A 22 0.42 -18.14 9.82
N THR A 23 0.84 -16.95 10.25
CA THR A 23 0.28 -16.29 11.43
C THR A 23 -1.19 -15.90 11.19
N LEU A 24 -1.52 -15.35 10.05
CA LEU A 24 -2.90 -14.97 9.71
C LEU A 24 -3.80 -16.21 9.61
N VAL A 25 -3.33 -17.28 8.97
CA VAL A 25 -4.07 -18.55 8.86
C VAL A 25 -4.28 -19.15 10.25
N LYS A 26 -3.24 -19.26 11.05
CA LYS A 26 -3.31 -19.82 12.42
C LYS A 26 -4.31 -19.11 13.32
N ASN A 27 -4.45 -17.78 13.16
CA ASN A 27 -5.38 -16.97 13.95
C ASN A 27 -6.76 -16.78 13.29
N GLY A 28 -7.05 -17.41 12.15
CA GLY A 28 -8.33 -17.31 11.45
C GLY A 28 -8.58 -15.91 10.84
N LEU A 29 -7.53 -15.12 10.64
CA LEU A 29 -7.62 -13.73 10.15
C LEU A 29 -7.37 -13.60 8.65
N ARG A 30 -6.81 -14.64 8.00
CA ARG A 30 -6.35 -14.56 6.62
C ARG A 30 -7.42 -14.13 5.62
N GLY A 31 -8.66 -14.61 5.80
CA GLY A 31 -9.77 -14.23 4.94
C GLY A 31 -10.17 -12.76 5.00
N GLN A 32 -9.77 -12.03 6.03
CA GLN A 32 -10.16 -10.63 6.26
C GLN A 32 -9.16 -9.61 5.69
N VAL A 33 -7.97 -10.04 5.27
CA VAL A 33 -6.90 -9.14 4.83
C VAL A 33 -6.32 -9.57 3.50
N ARG A 34 -5.96 -8.61 2.64
CA ARG A 34 -5.13 -8.84 1.47
C ARG A 34 -3.68 -8.75 1.87
N VAL A 35 -2.88 -9.69 1.42
CA VAL A 35 -1.43 -9.69 1.69
C VAL A 35 -0.70 -9.24 0.45
N GLN A 36 -0.01 -8.12 0.57
CA GLN A 36 0.86 -7.58 -0.47
C GLN A 36 2.32 -7.88 -0.16
N VAL A 37 3.07 -8.27 -1.17
CA VAL A 37 4.53 -8.40 -1.08
C VAL A 37 5.21 -7.37 -1.97
N ASP A 38 6.27 -6.75 -1.46
CA ASP A 38 7.20 -5.91 -2.20
C ASP A 38 8.64 -6.32 -1.86
N GLY A 39 9.51 -6.37 -2.83
CA GLY A 39 10.91 -6.71 -2.62
C GLY A 39 11.55 -7.41 -3.81
N GLN A 40 12.13 -6.64 -4.73
CA GLN A 40 12.94 -7.16 -5.85
C GLN A 40 12.20 -8.06 -6.86
N LEU A 41 10.87 -8.02 -6.90
CA LEU A 41 10.08 -8.77 -7.87
C LEU A 41 10.36 -8.27 -9.29
N LYS A 42 10.62 -9.18 -10.23
CA LYS A 42 10.98 -8.84 -11.62
C LYS A 42 10.37 -9.76 -12.67
N THR A 43 10.13 -11.02 -12.36
CA THR A 43 9.70 -12.04 -13.32
C THR A 43 8.37 -12.65 -12.90
N GLY A 44 7.68 -13.32 -13.84
CA GLY A 44 6.48 -14.09 -13.55
C GLY A 44 6.75 -15.21 -12.55
N ARG A 45 7.95 -15.81 -12.60
CA ARG A 45 8.38 -16.82 -11.62
C ARG A 45 8.44 -16.24 -10.19
N ASP A 46 8.91 -14.99 -10.01
CA ASP A 46 8.92 -14.35 -8.70
C ASP A 46 7.49 -14.19 -8.17
N ILE A 47 6.56 -13.78 -9.04
CA ILE A 47 5.14 -13.61 -8.68
C ILE A 47 4.52 -14.95 -8.26
N ILE A 48 4.72 -16.01 -9.03
CA ILE A 48 4.20 -17.35 -8.71
C ILE A 48 4.76 -17.84 -7.37
N LEU A 49 6.07 -17.71 -7.16
CA LEU A 49 6.68 -18.12 -5.88
C LEU A 49 6.09 -17.36 -4.69
N MET A 50 5.92 -16.04 -4.81
CA MET A 50 5.33 -15.24 -3.75
C MET A 50 3.83 -15.54 -3.56
N ALA A 51 3.08 -15.84 -4.61
CA ALA A 51 1.70 -16.30 -4.48
C ALA A 51 1.63 -17.62 -3.71
N LEU A 52 2.46 -18.58 -4.03
CA LEU A 52 2.56 -19.86 -3.30
C LEU A 52 2.91 -19.67 -1.82
N LEU A 53 3.66 -18.61 -1.48
CA LEU A 53 3.97 -18.25 -0.08
C LEU A 53 2.89 -17.40 0.59
N GLY A 54 1.84 -16.98 -0.14
CA GLY A 54 0.67 -16.33 0.43
C GLY A 54 0.37 -14.90 -0.02
N ALA A 55 1.09 -14.34 -1.00
CA ALA A 55 0.78 -13.02 -1.53
C ALA A 55 -0.38 -13.04 -2.53
N GLU A 56 -1.21 -12.01 -2.49
CA GLU A 56 -2.29 -11.73 -3.46
C GLU A 56 -1.99 -10.49 -4.29
N GLU A 57 -1.22 -9.56 -3.75
CA GLU A 57 -0.84 -8.31 -4.38
C GLU A 57 0.68 -8.18 -4.42
N PHE A 58 1.19 -7.51 -5.47
CA PHE A 58 2.62 -7.46 -5.78
C PHE A 58 3.07 -6.03 -6.03
N GLY A 59 4.01 -5.52 -5.22
CA GLY A 59 4.57 -4.20 -5.36
C GLY A 59 5.86 -4.20 -6.19
N PHE A 60 5.98 -3.25 -7.12
CA PHE A 60 7.11 -3.14 -8.03
C PHE A 60 7.75 -1.75 -7.96
N GLY A 61 8.87 -1.64 -7.27
CA GLY A 61 9.66 -0.40 -7.22
C GLY A 61 10.87 -0.44 -8.15
N THR A 62 11.82 -1.30 -7.87
CA THR A 62 13.09 -1.39 -8.62
C THR A 62 12.87 -1.74 -10.09
N LEU A 63 11.95 -2.66 -10.38
CA LEU A 63 11.63 -3.07 -11.74
C LEU A 63 11.18 -1.90 -12.61
N THR A 64 10.20 -1.15 -12.14
CA THR A 64 9.65 0.01 -12.86
C THR A 64 10.70 1.07 -13.16
N LEU A 65 11.59 1.32 -12.20
CA LEU A 65 12.71 2.24 -12.39
C LEU A 65 13.70 1.75 -13.45
N ILE A 66 14.03 0.45 -13.47
CA ILE A 66 14.93 -0.15 -14.47
C ILE A 66 14.32 -0.03 -15.87
N VAL A 67 13.04 -0.37 -16.02
CA VAL A 67 12.33 -0.28 -17.31
C VAL A 67 12.29 1.17 -17.83
N LEU A 68 12.26 2.17 -16.93
CA LEU A 68 12.35 3.58 -17.27
C LEU A 68 13.78 4.09 -17.49
N GLY A 69 14.79 3.21 -17.48
CA GLY A 69 16.18 3.55 -17.77
C GLY A 69 17.04 3.85 -16.55
N CYS A 70 16.59 3.56 -15.33
CA CYS A 70 17.40 3.75 -14.13
C CYS A 70 18.56 2.74 -14.06
N VAL A 71 19.78 3.22 -13.86
CA VAL A 71 21.00 2.40 -13.71
C VAL A 71 21.36 2.09 -12.27
N MET A 72 20.47 2.30 -11.33
CA MET A 72 20.61 1.94 -9.91
C MET A 72 21.83 2.55 -9.20
N MET A 73 22.19 3.79 -9.50
CA MET A 73 23.31 4.50 -8.85
C MET A 73 23.10 4.76 -7.35
N ARG A 74 21.85 4.64 -6.86
CA ARG A 74 21.49 4.82 -5.45
C ARG A 74 21.78 6.20 -4.86
N LYS A 75 21.80 7.26 -5.69
CA LYS A 75 21.97 8.66 -5.29
C LYS A 75 20.68 9.48 -5.44
N CYS A 76 19.53 8.81 -5.31
CA CYS A 76 18.22 9.41 -5.56
C CYS A 76 17.91 10.62 -4.68
N ASN A 77 18.41 10.63 -3.45
CA ASN A 77 18.20 11.69 -2.46
C ASN A 77 19.11 12.93 -2.63
N LEU A 78 20.05 12.90 -3.59
CA LEU A 78 21.05 13.98 -3.73
C LEU A 78 20.70 14.98 -4.83
N ASN A 79 19.58 14.84 -5.51
CA ASN A 79 19.19 15.68 -6.67
C ASN A 79 20.23 15.68 -7.83
N THR A 80 21.07 14.66 -7.91
CA THR A 80 22.18 14.55 -8.87
C THR A 80 22.04 13.35 -9.82
N CYS A 81 20.82 12.89 -10.07
CA CYS A 81 20.59 11.75 -10.94
C CYS A 81 20.96 12.08 -12.39
N PRO A 82 22.04 11.48 -12.96
CA PRO A 82 22.51 11.83 -14.30
C PRO A 82 21.55 11.39 -15.42
N LEU A 83 20.63 10.49 -15.11
CA LEU A 83 19.61 9.99 -16.05
C LEU A 83 18.28 10.71 -15.93
N GLY A 84 18.18 11.74 -15.09
CA GLY A 84 16.98 12.56 -14.97
C GLY A 84 15.79 11.89 -14.27
N VAL A 85 15.94 10.67 -13.74
CA VAL A 85 14.82 9.93 -13.12
C VAL A 85 14.36 10.56 -11.81
N THR A 86 15.31 11.00 -10.96
CA THR A 86 15.01 11.52 -9.62
C THR A 86 15.79 12.82 -9.35
N THR A 87 15.57 13.84 -10.18
CA THR A 87 16.21 15.16 -10.02
C THR A 87 15.24 16.27 -10.39
N GLN A 88 15.38 17.42 -9.78
CA GLN A 88 14.69 18.67 -10.14
C GLN A 88 15.54 19.58 -11.03
N ASP A 89 16.84 19.26 -11.24
CA ASP A 89 17.71 20.01 -12.15
C ASP A 89 17.22 19.88 -13.61
N PRO A 90 16.83 20.97 -14.28
CA PRO A 90 16.29 20.91 -15.65
C PRO A 90 17.26 20.29 -16.68
N LYS A 91 18.57 20.49 -16.48
CA LYS A 91 19.60 19.94 -17.39
C LYS A 91 19.68 18.43 -17.26
N LEU A 92 19.64 17.92 -16.02
CA LEU A 92 19.66 16.49 -15.78
C LEU A 92 18.33 15.83 -16.16
N ARG A 93 17.20 16.50 -15.90
CA ARG A 93 15.86 16.00 -16.32
C ARG A 93 15.75 15.82 -17.84
N ALA A 94 16.43 16.65 -18.63
CA ALA A 94 16.45 16.53 -20.09
C ALA A 94 17.05 15.19 -20.58
N HIS A 95 17.81 14.47 -19.74
CA HIS A 95 18.35 13.16 -20.07
C HIS A 95 17.37 12.01 -19.85
N PHE A 96 16.21 12.25 -19.25
CA PHE A 96 15.22 11.21 -19.01
C PHE A 96 14.57 10.74 -20.32
N ILE A 97 14.77 9.46 -20.63
CA ILE A 97 14.28 8.83 -21.86
C ILE A 97 13.14 7.84 -21.61
N GLY A 98 12.73 7.67 -20.35
CA GLY A 98 11.67 6.74 -19.98
C GLY A 98 10.31 7.15 -20.58
N LYS A 99 9.55 6.14 -21.00
CA LYS A 99 8.19 6.31 -21.51
C LYS A 99 7.25 5.35 -20.79
N TYR A 100 6.02 5.77 -20.55
CA TYR A 100 5.03 4.94 -19.85
C TYR A 100 4.68 3.67 -20.64
N GLU A 101 4.76 3.72 -21.98
CA GLU A 101 4.52 2.56 -22.83
C GLU A 101 5.47 1.40 -22.56
N TYR A 102 6.70 1.70 -22.11
CA TYR A 102 7.65 0.65 -21.73
C TYR A 102 7.15 -0.13 -20.52
N LEU A 103 6.53 0.55 -19.55
CA LEU A 103 5.93 -0.08 -18.39
C LEU A 103 4.70 -0.89 -18.78
N VAL A 104 3.81 -0.34 -19.61
CA VAL A 104 2.62 -1.06 -20.09
C VAL A 104 3.02 -2.35 -20.78
N ASN A 105 3.97 -2.29 -21.70
CA ASN A 105 4.47 -3.47 -22.42
C ASN A 105 5.10 -4.48 -21.46
N TYR A 106 5.94 -4.02 -20.55
CA TYR A 106 6.60 -4.91 -19.61
C TYR A 106 5.60 -5.65 -18.70
N PHE A 107 4.64 -4.94 -18.13
CA PHE A 107 3.62 -5.57 -17.28
C PHE A 107 2.69 -6.48 -18.07
N THR A 108 2.44 -6.19 -19.34
CA THR A 108 1.68 -7.09 -20.23
C THR A 108 2.44 -8.41 -20.42
N PHE A 109 3.75 -8.35 -20.70
CA PHE A 109 4.59 -9.55 -20.83
C PHE A 109 4.73 -10.30 -19.51
N LEU A 110 4.89 -9.57 -18.40
CA LEU A 110 4.96 -10.16 -17.05
C LEU A 110 3.67 -10.93 -16.72
N ALA A 111 2.51 -10.34 -17.01
CA ALA A 111 1.23 -11.01 -16.82
C ALA A 111 1.09 -12.25 -17.71
N GLN A 112 1.59 -12.19 -18.95
CA GLN A 112 1.60 -13.34 -19.84
C GLN A 112 2.50 -14.46 -19.31
N GLU A 113 3.69 -14.14 -18.81
CA GLU A 113 4.59 -15.12 -18.18
C GLU A 113 3.92 -15.81 -16.98
N VAL A 114 3.21 -15.03 -16.11
CA VAL A 114 2.44 -15.59 -14.99
C VAL A 114 1.35 -16.55 -15.48
N ARG A 115 0.64 -16.20 -16.56
CA ARG A 115 -0.39 -17.08 -17.15
C ARG A 115 0.19 -18.38 -17.68
N GLU A 116 1.38 -18.33 -18.27
CA GLU A 116 2.08 -19.52 -18.79
C GLU A 116 2.45 -20.46 -17.63
N TYR A 117 3.02 -19.93 -16.54
CA TYR A 117 3.29 -20.74 -15.34
C TYR A 117 2.03 -21.36 -14.73
N LEU A 118 0.95 -20.59 -14.62
CA LEU A 118 -0.33 -21.11 -14.11
C LEU A 118 -0.85 -22.24 -14.99
N ALA A 119 -0.78 -22.08 -16.32
CA ALA A 119 -1.20 -23.10 -17.26
C ALA A 119 -0.35 -24.37 -17.17
N GLU A 120 0.98 -24.24 -17.04
CA GLU A 120 1.89 -25.38 -16.84
C GLU A 120 1.59 -26.14 -15.54
N MET A 121 1.18 -25.40 -14.48
CA MET A 121 0.78 -25.98 -13.20
C MET A 121 -0.65 -26.52 -13.19
N GLY A 122 -1.44 -26.29 -14.25
CA GLY A 122 -2.85 -26.73 -14.36
C GLY A 122 -3.86 -25.82 -13.65
N TYR A 123 -3.51 -24.57 -13.36
CA TYR A 123 -4.37 -23.57 -12.70
C TYR A 123 -4.85 -22.49 -13.67
N THR A 124 -6.01 -21.91 -13.40
CA THR A 124 -6.62 -20.86 -14.22
C THR A 124 -6.62 -19.49 -13.55
N LYS A 125 -6.49 -19.45 -12.23
CA LYS A 125 -6.50 -18.22 -11.43
C LYS A 125 -5.32 -18.19 -10.46
N LEU A 126 -4.84 -16.98 -10.17
CA LEU A 126 -3.76 -16.79 -9.22
C LEU A 126 -4.20 -17.13 -7.79
N GLU A 127 -5.46 -16.83 -7.43
CA GLU A 127 -6.03 -17.14 -6.13
C GLU A 127 -5.98 -18.64 -5.81
N ASP A 128 -6.08 -19.49 -6.84
CA ASP A 128 -6.08 -20.95 -6.68
C ASP A 128 -4.74 -21.51 -6.16
N ILE A 129 -3.66 -20.73 -6.24
CA ILE A 129 -2.32 -21.14 -5.78
C ILE A 129 -1.85 -20.40 -4.52
N VAL A 130 -2.60 -19.41 -4.04
CA VAL A 130 -2.18 -18.60 -2.89
C VAL A 130 -2.05 -19.46 -1.63
N GLY A 131 -0.85 -19.44 -1.04
CA GLY A 131 -0.54 -20.18 0.18
C GLY A 131 -0.35 -21.70 -0.01
N HIS A 132 -0.30 -22.19 -1.27
CA HIS A 132 -0.09 -23.60 -1.59
C HIS A 132 1.41 -23.96 -1.60
N THR A 133 2.05 -23.86 -0.44
CA THR A 133 3.51 -24.10 -0.26
C THR A 133 3.94 -25.51 -0.64
N GLU A 134 3.02 -26.50 -0.61
CA GLU A 134 3.27 -27.88 -1.03
C GLU A 134 3.64 -28.01 -2.53
N LEU A 135 3.34 -26.99 -3.34
CA LEU A 135 3.75 -26.95 -4.75
C LEU A 135 5.20 -26.47 -4.95
N ILE A 136 5.86 -26.04 -3.89
CA ILE A 136 7.26 -25.60 -3.94
C ILE A 136 8.18 -26.77 -3.66
N LEU A 137 8.99 -27.12 -4.66
CA LEU A 137 10.00 -28.18 -4.53
C LEU A 137 11.39 -27.60 -4.27
N LYS A 138 12.04 -28.06 -3.20
CA LYS A 138 13.44 -27.75 -2.93
C LYS A 138 14.32 -28.46 -3.99
N LYS A 139 15.16 -27.69 -4.68
CA LYS A 139 16.18 -28.28 -5.57
C LYS A 139 17.24 -29.00 -4.76
N GLU A 140 17.86 -30.02 -5.37
CA GLU A 140 19.05 -30.64 -4.80
C GLU A 140 20.16 -29.62 -4.59
N ALA A 141 20.85 -29.75 -3.46
CA ALA A 141 21.93 -28.85 -3.10
C ALA A 141 23.15 -29.09 -3.98
N LYS A 142 23.68 -28.02 -4.58
CA LYS A 142 24.88 -28.09 -5.43
C LYS A 142 26.19 -28.10 -4.66
N ASP A 143 26.16 -27.68 -3.40
CA ASP A 143 27.33 -27.53 -2.54
C ASP A 143 26.96 -27.72 -1.06
N LYS A 144 28.00 -27.86 -0.20
CA LYS A 144 27.82 -28.08 1.23
C LYS A 144 27.09 -26.95 1.94
N LYS A 145 27.24 -25.70 1.49
CA LYS A 145 26.59 -24.53 2.11
C LYS A 145 25.09 -24.52 1.81
N THR A 146 24.70 -24.77 0.57
CA THR A 146 23.28 -24.84 0.20
C THR A 146 22.59 -26.08 0.78
N ALA A 147 23.33 -27.16 1.07
CA ALA A 147 22.78 -28.32 1.76
C ALA A 147 22.31 -28.04 3.20
N THR A 148 22.90 -27.04 3.86
CA THR A 148 22.51 -26.66 5.23
C THR A 148 21.22 -25.82 5.32
N LEU A 149 20.69 -25.38 4.20
CA LEU A 149 19.47 -24.55 4.18
C LEU A 149 18.25 -25.43 4.49
N ASP A 150 17.57 -25.10 5.57
CA ASP A 150 16.30 -25.69 5.96
C ASP A 150 15.15 -24.74 5.64
N PHE A 151 14.25 -25.16 4.77
CA PHE A 151 13.05 -24.43 4.37
C PHE A 151 11.77 -24.96 5.04
N SER A 152 11.88 -25.95 5.91
CA SER A 152 10.72 -26.63 6.50
C SER A 152 9.73 -25.67 7.17
N ARG A 153 10.25 -24.70 7.94
CA ARG A 153 9.42 -23.69 8.60
C ARG A 153 8.76 -22.72 7.61
N MET A 154 9.49 -22.31 6.59
CA MET A 154 8.99 -21.40 5.57
C MET A 154 7.93 -22.05 4.67
N LEU A 155 8.07 -23.33 4.39
CA LEU A 155 7.15 -24.11 3.56
C LEU A 155 6.07 -24.84 4.36
N ASN A 156 6.00 -24.61 5.67
CA ASN A 156 4.95 -25.19 6.49
C ASN A 156 3.58 -24.68 6.06
N LYS A 157 2.62 -25.57 5.91
CA LYS A 157 1.21 -25.24 5.65
C LYS A 157 0.44 -25.39 6.94
N GLU A 158 -0.03 -24.26 7.49
CA GLU A 158 -0.88 -24.28 8.69
C GLU A 158 -2.23 -24.96 8.37
N GLN A 159 -2.61 -25.91 9.23
CA GLN A 159 -3.87 -26.63 9.12
C GLN A 159 -4.96 -25.88 9.88
N ASN A 160 -5.66 -25.00 9.21
CA ASN A 160 -6.86 -24.34 9.73
C ASN A 160 -7.93 -24.34 8.65
N SER A 161 -9.19 -24.31 9.07
CA SER A 161 -10.37 -24.27 8.17
C SER A 161 -10.61 -22.88 7.56
N CYS A 162 -9.75 -21.90 7.82
CA CYS A 162 -9.90 -20.58 7.23
C CYS A 162 -9.36 -20.50 5.79
N SER A 163 -9.81 -19.51 5.04
CA SER A 163 -9.30 -19.24 3.69
C SER A 163 -7.80 -18.97 3.69
N LEU A 164 -7.10 -19.30 2.59
CA LEU A 164 -5.70 -19.00 2.35
C LEU A 164 -5.49 -17.63 1.67
N TYR A 165 -6.56 -16.95 1.28
CA TYR A 165 -6.58 -15.64 0.65
C TYR A 165 -7.79 -14.83 1.12
N HIS A 166 -7.87 -13.55 0.73
CA HIS A 166 -8.94 -12.64 1.12
C HIS A 166 -10.29 -13.07 0.55
N THR A 167 -11.29 -13.25 1.42
CA THR A 167 -12.64 -13.71 1.04
C THR A 167 -13.76 -12.92 1.69
N VAL A 168 -13.43 -12.06 2.67
CA VAL A 168 -14.41 -11.33 3.47
C VAL A 168 -13.98 -9.87 3.57
N ASP A 169 -14.85 -8.96 3.13
CA ASP A 169 -14.61 -7.53 3.26
C ASP A 169 -14.54 -7.09 4.72
N GLN A 170 -13.57 -6.25 5.03
CA GLN A 170 -13.44 -5.65 6.36
C GLN A 170 -14.59 -4.69 6.62
N ARG A 171 -15.17 -4.80 7.81
CA ARG A 171 -16.06 -3.78 8.34
C ARG A 171 -15.22 -2.71 9.03
N HIS A 172 -15.20 -1.51 8.47
CA HIS A 172 -14.39 -0.42 8.99
C HIS A 172 -15.05 0.33 10.16
N GLU A 173 -16.31 0.05 10.50
CA GLU A 173 -17.08 0.66 11.61
C GLU A 173 -17.03 2.20 11.60
N LEU A 174 -17.10 2.80 10.41
CA LEU A 174 -16.99 4.25 10.22
C LEU A 174 -18.28 5.03 10.55
N ASP A 175 -19.35 4.35 10.95
CA ASP A 175 -20.65 4.99 11.22
C ASP A 175 -20.63 5.91 12.43
N ASN A 176 -19.72 5.66 13.39
CA ASN A 176 -19.65 6.38 14.66
C ASN A 176 -18.42 7.30 14.79
N VAL A 177 -17.63 7.46 13.72
CA VAL A 177 -16.46 8.34 13.75
C VAL A 177 -16.89 9.82 13.85
N LEU A 178 -16.00 10.67 14.38
CA LEU A 178 -16.28 12.09 14.60
C LEU A 178 -16.70 12.81 13.31
N ASP A 179 -16.09 12.46 12.16
CA ASP A 179 -16.44 13.04 10.85
C ASP A 179 -17.92 12.87 10.50
N GLN A 180 -18.55 11.75 10.87
CA GLN A 180 -19.99 11.54 10.62
C GLN A 180 -20.87 12.52 11.42
N GLN A 181 -20.45 12.87 12.63
CA GLN A 181 -21.14 13.87 13.43
C GLN A 181 -20.96 15.27 12.82
N ILE A 182 -19.73 15.59 12.42
CA ILE A 182 -19.39 16.84 11.75
C ILE A 182 -20.17 17.00 10.44
N ILE A 183 -20.21 15.98 9.59
CA ILE A 183 -20.96 15.98 8.33
C ILE A 183 -22.44 16.26 8.58
N ARG A 184 -23.04 15.58 9.55
CA ARG A 184 -24.46 15.80 9.90
C ARG A 184 -24.72 17.23 10.37
N ALA A 185 -23.86 17.78 11.22
CA ALA A 185 -23.98 19.14 11.71
C ALA A 185 -23.69 20.20 10.64
N SER A 186 -22.94 19.84 9.60
CA SER A 186 -22.55 20.75 8.50
C SER A 186 -23.48 20.67 7.27
N GLN A 187 -24.62 20.01 7.34
CA GLN A 187 -25.51 19.82 6.18
C GLN A 187 -25.95 21.14 5.55
N ALA A 188 -26.25 22.16 6.36
CA ALA A 188 -26.60 23.50 5.85
C ALA A 188 -25.47 24.13 5.03
N ALA A 189 -24.22 23.97 5.49
CA ALA A 189 -23.04 24.43 4.76
C ALA A 189 -22.82 23.64 3.46
N ILE A 190 -22.96 22.32 3.51
CA ILE A 190 -22.73 21.42 2.37
C ILE A 190 -23.81 21.61 1.30
N GLU A 191 -25.06 21.83 1.68
CA GLU A 191 -26.17 21.92 0.72
C GLU A 191 -26.43 23.32 0.23
N ARG A 192 -26.34 24.31 1.11
CA ARG A 192 -26.75 25.70 0.84
C ARG A 192 -25.66 26.74 0.99
N GLN A 193 -24.42 26.30 1.33
CA GLN A 193 -23.26 27.17 1.59
C GLN A 193 -23.50 28.19 2.71
N GLU A 194 -24.35 27.82 3.68
CA GLU A 194 -24.62 28.64 4.89
C GLU A 194 -23.44 28.45 5.87
N GLU A 195 -23.07 29.56 6.54
CA GLU A 195 -22.01 29.50 7.55
C GLU A 195 -22.43 28.64 8.75
N VAL A 196 -21.53 27.75 9.17
CA VAL A 196 -21.71 26.85 10.30
C VAL A 196 -20.51 26.96 11.23
N ASN A 197 -20.78 27.16 12.52
CA ASN A 197 -19.76 27.21 13.59
C ASN A 197 -20.01 26.06 14.57
N LEU A 198 -19.02 25.18 14.79
CA LEU A 198 -19.13 23.97 15.58
C LEU A 198 -18.01 23.89 16.62
N ASP A 199 -18.29 23.24 17.74
CA ASP A 199 -17.33 22.95 18.80
C ASP A 199 -17.37 21.46 19.15
N TYR A 200 -16.19 20.81 19.16
CA TYR A 200 -16.05 19.39 19.48
C TYR A 200 -14.90 19.12 20.45
N ALA A 201 -15.10 18.16 21.32
CA ALA A 201 -13.97 17.49 21.98
C ALA A 201 -13.36 16.47 21.00
N ILE A 202 -12.02 16.37 20.99
CA ILE A 202 -11.31 15.42 20.15
C ILE A 202 -10.33 14.56 20.95
N LYS A 203 -10.17 13.31 20.55
CA LYS A 203 -9.27 12.34 21.17
C LYS A 203 -8.27 11.81 20.14
N ASN A 204 -7.19 11.23 20.61
CA ASN A 204 -6.16 10.62 19.76
C ASN A 204 -6.65 9.39 18.99
N THR A 205 -7.80 8.85 19.31
CA THR A 205 -8.50 7.81 18.54
C THR A 205 -9.24 8.37 17.33
N ASP A 206 -9.54 9.69 17.30
CA ASP A 206 -10.18 10.35 16.16
C ASP A 206 -9.12 10.69 15.11
N ARG A 207 -8.80 9.71 14.28
CA ARG A 207 -7.78 9.79 13.23
C ARG A 207 -8.36 10.33 11.93
N ALA A 208 -7.53 11.00 11.13
CA ALA A 208 -7.90 11.58 9.84
C ALA A 208 -9.17 12.44 9.88
N CYS A 209 -9.42 13.12 11.02
CA CYS A 209 -10.58 13.99 11.21
C CYS A 209 -10.60 15.11 10.16
N GLY A 210 -11.74 15.29 9.50
CA GLY A 210 -11.95 16.24 8.41
C GLY A 210 -11.81 15.64 7.00
N THR A 211 -11.22 14.46 6.86
CA THR A 211 -10.99 13.84 5.53
C THR A 211 -12.30 13.40 4.88
N MET A 212 -13.23 12.80 5.62
CA MET A 212 -14.54 12.39 5.06
C MET A 212 -15.41 13.60 4.72
N LEU A 213 -15.42 14.63 5.57
CA LEU A 213 -16.09 15.90 5.28
C LEU A 213 -15.54 16.52 3.98
N SER A 214 -14.22 16.60 3.88
CA SER A 214 -13.55 17.16 2.70
C SER A 214 -13.84 16.35 1.44
N GLY A 215 -13.83 15.02 1.51
CA GLY A 215 -14.18 14.14 0.41
C GLY A 215 -15.61 14.37 -0.11
N LEU A 216 -16.57 14.56 0.81
CA LEU A 216 -17.95 14.86 0.46
C LEU A 216 -18.08 16.22 -0.24
N ILE A 217 -17.42 17.25 0.29
CA ILE A 217 -17.44 18.61 -0.31
C ILE A 217 -16.77 18.60 -1.68
N ALA A 218 -15.58 17.97 -1.80
CA ALA A 218 -14.85 17.86 -3.07
C ALA A 218 -15.65 17.09 -4.14
N SER A 219 -16.37 16.05 -3.73
CA SER A 219 -17.26 15.30 -4.64
C SER A 219 -18.38 16.20 -5.22
N LYS A 220 -18.86 17.17 -4.44
CA LYS A 220 -19.96 18.05 -4.86
C LYS A 220 -19.48 19.32 -5.57
N TYR A 221 -18.38 19.91 -5.12
CA TYR A 221 -17.93 21.23 -5.56
C TYR A 221 -16.57 21.22 -6.28
N GLY A 222 -15.93 20.05 -6.44
CA GLY A 222 -14.62 19.93 -7.07
C GLY A 222 -13.52 20.66 -6.30
N GLU A 223 -12.52 21.15 -7.01
CA GLU A 223 -11.37 21.88 -6.47
C GLU A 223 -11.74 23.24 -5.85
N ALA A 224 -12.84 23.84 -6.26
CA ALA A 224 -13.29 25.13 -5.74
C ALA A 224 -13.68 25.04 -4.26
N GLY A 225 -14.21 23.90 -3.81
CA GLY A 225 -14.69 23.72 -2.45
C GLY A 225 -15.88 24.62 -2.12
N LEU A 226 -15.94 25.09 -0.85
CA LEU A 226 -16.93 26.03 -0.36
C LEU A 226 -16.37 27.47 -0.29
N PRO A 227 -17.21 28.51 -0.24
CA PRO A 227 -16.76 29.87 0.06
C PRO A 227 -15.95 29.92 1.37
N GLU A 228 -15.04 30.89 1.48
CA GLU A 228 -14.23 31.08 2.70
C GLU A 228 -15.09 31.16 3.97
N ASN A 229 -14.61 30.55 5.04
CA ASN A 229 -15.26 30.55 6.37
C ASN A 229 -16.66 29.94 6.41
N THR A 230 -17.02 29.08 5.48
CA THR A 230 -18.34 28.42 5.45
C THR A 230 -18.48 27.41 6.62
N ILE A 231 -17.44 26.61 6.90
CA ILE A 231 -17.44 25.66 8.01
C ILE A 231 -16.28 25.99 8.94
N ASN A 232 -16.59 26.40 10.17
CA ASN A 232 -15.61 26.74 11.18
C ASN A 232 -15.76 25.79 12.37
N ILE A 233 -14.74 24.98 12.63
CA ILE A 233 -14.79 23.98 13.71
C ILE A 233 -13.68 24.22 14.72
N LYS A 234 -14.07 24.37 15.99
CA LYS A 234 -13.13 24.41 17.11
C LYS A 234 -13.06 23.03 17.76
N PHE A 235 -11.84 22.56 17.96
CA PHE A 235 -11.59 21.32 18.67
C PHE A 235 -10.83 21.58 19.96
N LYS A 236 -11.13 20.80 20.99
CA LYS A 236 -10.41 20.82 22.26
C LYS A 236 -9.99 19.40 22.65
N GLY A 237 -8.69 19.19 22.85
CA GLY A 237 -8.15 17.90 23.25
C GLY A 237 -6.92 17.49 22.46
N SER A 238 -6.64 16.19 22.39
CA SER A 238 -5.52 15.63 21.63
C SER A 238 -6.03 14.95 20.38
N ALA A 239 -5.79 15.52 19.22
CA ALA A 239 -6.22 14.95 17.94
C ALA A 239 -5.37 13.75 17.55
N GLY A 240 -5.96 12.80 16.83
CA GLY A 240 -5.27 11.64 16.26
C GLY A 240 -4.44 12.01 15.04
N GLN A 241 -3.73 11.01 14.49
CA GLN A 241 -2.89 11.15 13.32
C GLN A 241 -3.69 11.69 12.12
N SER A 242 -3.03 12.52 11.30
CA SER A 242 -3.59 13.11 10.07
C SER A 242 -4.79 14.03 10.33
N PHE A 243 -4.79 14.76 11.45
CA PHE A 243 -5.80 15.78 11.73
C PHE A 243 -5.82 16.87 10.66
N GLY A 244 -6.98 17.12 10.09
CA GLY A 244 -7.13 18.11 9.02
C GLY A 244 -6.47 17.73 7.69
N ALA A 245 -6.08 16.47 7.49
CA ALA A 245 -5.55 16.02 6.22
C ALA A 245 -6.58 16.20 5.09
N PHE A 246 -6.11 16.73 3.95
CA PHE A 246 -6.93 16.99 2.75
C PHE A 246 -8.08 17.98 2.96
N LEU A 247 -8.00 18.91 3.93
CA LEU A 247 -9.02 19.93 4.07
C LEU A 247 -9.20 20.74 2.78
N VAL A 248 -10.45 20.88 2.37
CA VAL A 248 -10.85 21.65 1.19
C VAL A 248 -11.13 23.11 1.55
N ASN A 249 -11.15 23.97 0.52
CA ASN A 249 -11.50 25.37 0.68
C ASN A 249 -12.83 25.55 1.39
N GLY A 250 -12.92 26.57 2.26
CA GLY A 250 -14.11 26.92 3.02
C GLY A 250 -14.26 26.18 4.36
N VAL A 251 -13.36 25.22 4.66
CA VAL A 251 -13.34 24.51 5.94
C VAL A 251 -12.16 24.98 6.79
N ASN A 252 -12.44 25.45 7.98
CA ASN A 252 -11.45 25.93 8.95
C ASN A 252 -11.48 25.08 10.22
N PHE A 253 -10.33 24.54 10.59
CA PHE A 253 -10.13 23.83 11.86
C PHE A 253 -9.25 24.65 12.79
N LYS A 254 -9.71 24.82 14.02
CA LYS A 254 -8.92 25.41 15.11
C LYS A 254 -8.82 24.42 16.26
N LEU A 255 -7.62 23.98 16.58
CA LEU A 255 -7.36 23.05 17.67
C LEU A 255 -6.79 23.78 18.90
N GLU A 256 -7.42 23.58 20.04
CA GLU A 256 -6.89 23.93 21.37
C GLU A 256 -6.40 22.63 22.02
N GLY A 257 -5.09 22.32 21.85
CA GLY A 257 -4.51 21.08 22.35
C GLY A 257 -3.35 20.58 21.49
N GLU A 258 -3.22 19.28 21.35
CA GLU A 258 -2.10 18.62 20.67
C GLU A 258 -2.61 17.88 19.44
N THR A 259 -1.78 17.78 18.42
CA THR A 259 -2.03 16.94 17.24
C THR A 259 -0.78 16.19 16.85
N ASN A 260 -0.98 15.09 16.13
CA ASN A 260 0.06 14.27 15.56
C ASN A 260 -0.06 14.30 14.02
N ASP A 261 1.07 14.11 13.32
CA ASP A 261 1.14 14.09 11.86
C ASP A 261 0.17 13.08 11.23
#